data_2b13d3c1762be3a7f5d884bff4e890a3
#
_entry.id   2b13d3c1762be3a7f5d884bff4e890a3
#
_cell.length_a   1.000
_cell.length_b   1.000
_cell.length_c   1.000
_cell.angle_alpha   90.00
_cell.angle_beta   90.00
_cell.angle_gamma   90.00
#
_symmetry.space_group_name_H-M   'P 1'
#
loop_
_entity.id
_entity.type
_entity.pdbx_description
1 polymer ?
#
loop_
_entity_poly.entity_id
_entity_poly.type
_entity_poly.pdbx_seq_one_letter_code
_entity_poly.pdbx_strand_id
1 'polypeptide(L)'
;MNIFRFFISVFIMASIGTGQLKNLQVLDFESERELKKYMKTIGKDLGVKCKFCHDINDKSIDTDHKLIAREMIKMQMDLNKRFFAQIGDSLLHRETTLQISCWTCHRGSDEPQLIRPKEK
;
A
#
# COMPACT_ATOMS: atom_id res chain seq x y z
N MET A 1 38.12 54.26 -9.90
CA MET A 1 38.33 53.26 -8.79
C MET A 1 36.99 52.54 -8.60
N ASN A 2 36.83 51.41 -9.32
CA ASN A 2 35.57 50.71 -9.44
C ASN A 2 35.51 49.59 -8.40
N ILE A 3 34.61 49.73 -7.43
CA ILE A 3 34.36 48.72 -6.41
C ILE A 3 33.31 47.76 -6.99
N PHE A 4 33.78 46.60 -7.45
CA PHE A 4 32.95 45.50 -7.94
C PHE A 4 32.30 44.82 -6.74
N ARG A 5 31.01 45.10 -6.49
CA ARG A 5 30.22 44.44 -5.45
C ARG A 5 29.81 43.05 -5.98
N PHE A 6 30.51 42.04 -5.52
CA PHE A 6 30.07 40.63 -5.65
C PHE A 6 28.87 40.41 -4.76
N PHE A 7 27.67 40.31 -5.35
CA PHE A 7 26.53 39.74 -4.68
C PHE A 7 26.65 38.22 -4.70
N ILE A 8 27.09 37.64 -3.59
CA ILE A 8 27.00 36.19 -3.35
C ILE A 8 25.55 35.89 -3.06
N SER A 9 24.83 35.39 -4.06
CA SER A 9 23.48 34.87 -3.93
C SER A 9 23.59 33.50 -3.24
N VAL A 10 23.36 33.48 -1.93
CA VAL A 10 23.25 32.22 -1.17
C VAL A 10 21.92 31.58 -1.55
N PHE A 11 21.96 30.63 -2.47
CA PHE A 11 20.84 29.77 -2.78
C PHE A 11 20.65 28.80 -1.61
N ILE A 12 19.78 29.16 -0.67
CA ILE A 12 19.31 28.21 0.36
C ILE A 12 18.43 27.19 -0.36
N MET A 13 19.03 26.05 -0.73
CA MET A 13 18.30 24.86 -1.10
C MET A 13 17.55 24.39 0.14
N ALA A 14 16.29 24.79 0.26
CA ALA A 14 15.38 24.17 1.19
C ALA A 14 15.20 22.72 0.73
N SER A 15 15.95 21.82 1.34
CA SER A 15 15.69 20.39 1.26
C SER A 15 14.31 20.16 1.87
N ILE A 16 13.29 20.08 1.00
CA ILE A 16 12.00 19.54 1.36
C ILE A 16 12.28 18.10 1.77
N GLY A 17 12.34 17.86 3.07
CA GLY A 17 12.50 16.52 3.63
C GLY A 17 11.30 15.69 3.19
N THR A 18 11.45 14.96 2.10
CA THR A 18 10.58 13.85 1.77
C THR A 18 10.79 12.84 2.88
N GLY A 19 9.80 12.75 3.79
CA GLY A 19 9.82 11.77 4.86
C GLY A 19 10.07 10.40 4.25
N GLN A 20 11.28 9.90 4.42
CA GLN A 20 11.70 8.66 3.80
C GLN A 20 10.84 7.53 4.35
N LEU A 21 9.99 6.95 3.51
CA LEU A 21 9.19 5.79 3.86
C LEU A 21 10.13 4.63 4.19
N LYS A 22 10.16 4.25 5.47
CA LYS A 22 11.08 3.22 5.97
C LYS A 22 10.48 1.84 5.76
N ASN A 23 11.33 0.92 5.29
CA ASN A 23 11.02 -0.52 5.20
C ASN A 23 9.83 -0.86 4.28
N LEU A 24 9.64 -0.12 3.19
CA LEU A 24 8.77 -0.52 2.09
C LEU A 24 9.50 -1.59 1.24
N GLN A 25 8.96 -2.81 1.21
CA GLN A 25 9.57 -3.94 0.49
C GLN A 25 8.70 -4.44 -0.67
N VAL A 26 7.40 -4.29 -0.57
CA VAL A 26 6.42 -4.82 -1.54
C VAL A 26 5.65 -3.72 -2.23
N LEU A 27 5.41 -2.64 -1.52
CA LEU A 27 4.63 -1.49 -1.98
C LEU A 27 5.56 -0.39 -2.43
N ASP A 28 5.23 0.23 -3.56
CA ASP A 28 5.92 1.39 -4.12
C ASP A 28 4.98 2.59 -4.08
N PHE A 29 5.07 3.39 -3.04
CA PHE A 29 4.31 4.63 -2.86
C PHE A 29 5.26 5.82 -2.78
N GLU A 30 5.00 6.85 -3.56
CA GLU A 30 5.76 8.09 -3.55
C GLU A 30 5.42 8.98 -2.35
N SER A 31 4.21 8.83 -1.79
CA SER A 31 3.75 9.66 -0.68
C SER A 31 3.23 8.86 0.52
N GLU A 32 3.54 9.35 1.71
CA GLU A 32 3.03 8.79 2.98
C GLU A 32 1.49 8.85 3.04
N ARG A 33 0.88 9.85 2.43
CA ARG A 33 -0.57 10.02 2.41
C ARG A 33 -1.25 8.90 1.63
N GLU A 34 -0.71 8.52 0.48
CA GLU A 34 -1.24 7.43 -0.34
C GLU A 34 -1.04 6.09 0.34
N LEU A 35 0.15 5.86 0.90
CA LEU A 35 0.42 4.67 1.71
C LEU A 35 -0.58 4.56 2.87
N LYS A 36 -0.82 5.63 3.63
CA LYS A 36 -1.81 5.63 4.72
C LYS A 36 -3.22 5.34 4.24
N LYS A 37 -3.62 5.86 3.08
CA LYS A 37 -4.93 5.58 2.48
C LYS A 37 -5.05 4.09 2.14
N TYR A 38 -4.03 3.53 1.52
CA TYR A 38 -3.98 2.10 1.18
C TYR A 38 -4.02 1.21 2.43
N MET A 39 -3.24 1.52 3.47
CA MET A 39 -3.26 0.79 4.74
C MET A 39 -4.63 0.83 5.43
N LYS A 40 -5.35 1.95 5.35
CA LYS A 40 -6.72 2.06 5.86
C LYS A 40 -7.69 1.16 5.08
N THR A 41 -7.50 1.01 3.78
CA THR A 41 -8.30 0.10 2.95
C THR A 41 -8.05 -1.34 3.35
N ILE A 42 -6.79 -1.76 3.48
CA ILE A 42 -6.44 -3.11 3.98
C ILE A 42 -7.08 -3.36 5.35
N GLY A 43 -6.96 -2.41 6.28
CA GLY A 43 -7.56 -2.55 7.61
C GLY A 43 -9.07 -2.75 7.59
N LYS A 44 -9.78 -2.07 6.68
CA LYS A 44 -11.22 -2.26 6.48
C LYS A 44 -11.53 -3.62 5.85
N ASP A 45 -10.76 -4.00 4.85
CA ASP A 45 -10.95 -5.26 4.12
C ASP A 45 -10.74 -6.49 5.03
N LEU A 46 -9.85 -6.37 6.01
CA LEU A 46 -9.56 -7.41 7.00
C LEU A 46 -10.33 -7.24 8.32
N GLY A 47 -11.04 -6.14 8.53
CA GLY A 47 -11.71 -5.86 9.81
C GLY A 47 -10.76 -5.59 10.98
N VAL A 48 -9.51 -5.20 10.73
CA VAL A 48 -8.48 -5.01 11.75
C VAL A 48 -8.02 -3.56 11.88
N LYS A 49 -7.41 -3.24 13.02
CA LYS A 49 -6.80 -1.93 13.29
C LYS A 49 -5.30 -1.96 13.00
N CYS A 50 -4.69 -0.78 12.83
CA CYS A 50 -3.25 -0.63 12.53
C CYS A 50 -2.32 -1.44 13.45
N LYS A 51 -2.64 -1.53 14.73
CA LYS A 51 -1.88 -2.26 15.74
C LYS A 51 -1.86 -3.78 15.56
N PHE A 52 -2.73 -4.31 14.70
CA PHE A 52 -2.75 -5.74 14.40
C PHE A 52 -1.48 -6.15 13.62
N CYS A 53 -1.05 -5.33 12.67
CA CYS A 53 0.13 -5.60 11.85
C CYS A 53 1.35 -4.75 12.22
N HIS A 54 1.17 -3.62 12.89
CA HIS A 54 2.24 -2.67 13.13
C HIS A 54 2.52 -2.46 14.61
N ASP A 55 3.79 -2.29 14.97
CA ASP A 55 4.17 -1.65 16.22
C ASP A 55 3.65 -0.21 16.21
N ILE A 56 3.11 0.24 17.37
CA ILE A 56 2.44 1.53 17.46
C ILE A 56 3.43 2.70 17.46
N ASN A 57 4.64 2.45 17.97
CA ASN A 57 5.69 3.45 18.11
C ASN A 57 6.56 3.53 16.85
N ASP A 58 6.83 2.39 16.21
CA ASP A 58 7.62 2.32 14.99
C ASP A 58 7.01 1.34 13.99
N LYS A 59 6.29 1.85 13.02
CA LYS A 59 5.64 1.05 11.96
C LYS A 59 6.63 0.40 10.99
N SER A 60 7.92 0.74 11.05
CA SER A 60 8.94 0.12 10.23
C SER A 60 9.37 -1.26 10.75
N ILE A 61 9.10 -1.56 12.02
CA ILE A 61 9.41 -2.85 12.63
C ILE A 61 8.61 -3.96 11.94
N ASP A 62 9.27 -5.07 11.68
CA ASP A 62 8.65 -6.26 11.11
C ASP A 62 8.05 -7.13 12.22
N THR A 63 6.73 -7.13 12.30
CA THR A 63 5.94 -8.05 13.11
C THR A 63 5.53 -9.27 12.28
N ASP A 64 5.15 -10.37 12.91
CA ASP A 64 4.71 -11.58 12.21
C ASP A 64 3.53 -11.31 11.27
N HIS A 65 2.51 -10.57 11.73
CA HIS A 65 1.37 -10.20 10.89
C HIS A 65 1.76 -9.29 9.72
N LYS A 66 2.75 -8.41 9.90
CA LYS A 66 3.25 -7.57 8.80
C LYS A 66 3.99 -8.40 7.75
N LEU A 67 4.75 -9.42 8.16
CA LEU A 67 5.41 -10.34 7.25
C LEU A 67 4.38 -11.15 6.45
N ILE A 68 3.37 -11.70 7.13
CA ILE A 68 2.26 -12.42 6.48
C ILE A 68 1.53 -11.50 5.50
N ALA A 69 1.23 -10.26 5.90
CA ALA A 69 0.54 -9.30 5.02
C ALA A 69 1.33 -9.00 3.74
N ARG A 70 2.67 -8.93 3.81
CA ARG A 70 3.51 -8.76 2.62
C ARG A 70 3.34 -9.91 1.63
N GLU A 71 3.32 -11.15 2.11
CA GLU A 71 3.12 -12.31 1.23
C GLU A 71 1.72 -12.32 0.63
N MET A 72 0.68 -11.93 1.39
CA MET A 72 -0.68 -11.81 0.89
C MET A 72 -0.80 -10.72 -0.18
N ILE A 73 -0.14 -9.58 0.00
CA ILE A 73 -0.09 -8.49 -0.99
C ILE A 73 0.60 -8.96 -2.28
N LYS A 74 1.75 -9.65 -2.17
CA LYS A 74 2.42 -10.22 -3.34
C LYS A 74 1.52 -11.18 -4.10
N MET A 75 0.86 -12.09 -3.41
CA MET A 75 -0.09 -13.04 -4.00
C MET A 75 -1.23 -12.31 -4.72
N GLN A 76 -1.85 -11.33 -4.08
CA GLN A 76 -2.95 -10.55 -4.66
C GLN A 76 -2.50 -9.79 -5.92
N MET A 77 -1.31 -9.16 -5.89
CA MET A 77 -0.74 -8.47 -7.04
C MET A 77 -0.43 -9.43 -8.20
N ASP A 78 0.11 -10.61 -7.89
CA ASP A 78 0.42 -11.64 -8.89
C ASP A 78 -0.85 -12.20 -9.55
N LEU A 79 -1.87 -12.50 -8.77
CA LEU A 79 -3.17 -12.94 -9.29
C LEU A 79 -3.80 -11.87 -10.19
N ASN A 80 -3.79 -10.62 -9.78
CA ASN A 80 -4.30 -9.53 -10.61
C ASN A 80 -3.53 -9.41 -11.92
N LYS A 81 -2.22 -9.48 -11.87
CA LYS A 81 -1.37 -9.40 -13.06
C LYS A 81 -1.60 -10.55 -14.03
N ARG A 82 -1.74 -11.78 -13.52
CA ARG A 82 -1.84 -12.98 -14.38
C ARG A 82 -3.24 -13.21 -14.93
N PHE A 83 -4.27 -12.96 -14.14
CA PHE A 83 -5.61 -13.43 -14.45
C PHE A 83 -6.64 -12.33 -14.63
N PHE A 84 -6.59 -11.28 -13.83
CA PHE A 84 -7.65 -10.28 -13.79
C PHE A 84 -7.41 -9.06 -14.67
N ALA A 85 -6.17 -8.67 -14.90
CA ALA A 85 -5.83 -7.58 -15.81
C ALA A 85 -6.22 -7.88 -17.25
N GLN A 86 -6.16 -9.16 -17.66
CA GLN A 86 -6.48 -9.60 -19.03
C GLN A 86 -7.98 -9.78 -19.28
N ILE A 87 -8.76 -10.11 -18.25
CA ILE A 87 -10.20 -10.37 -18.38
C ILE A 87 -10.97 -9.05 -18.57
N GLY A 88 -10.51 -7.96 -17.94
CA GLY A 88 -11.18 -6.66 -18.00
C GLY A 88 -11.23 -6.07 -19.43
N ASP A 89 -10.20 -6.32 -20.21
CA ASP A 89 -10.01 -5.64 -21.51
C ASP A 89 -10.74 -6.34 -22.68
N SER A 90 -10.85 -7.66 -22.65
CA SER A 90 -11.32 -8.41 -23.82
C SER A 90 -12.73 -9.00 -23.74
N LEU A 91 -13.25 -9.28 -22.55
CA LEU A 91 -14.54 -9.99 -22.43
C LEU A 91 -15.71 -9.11 -21.98
N LEU A 92 -15.47 -8.02 -21.30
CA LEU A 92 -16.55 -7.25 -20.66
C LEU A 92 -16.78 -5.85 -21.21
N HIS A 93 -15.96 -5.35 -22.13
CA HIS A 93 -16.02 -3.99 -22.71
C HIS A 93 -16.25 -2.89 -21.64
N ARG A 94 -15.77 -3.10 -20.43
CA ARG A 94 -15.88 -2.15 -19.34
C ARG A 94 -14.54 -1.44 -19.14
N GLU A 95 -14.58 -0.14 -18.99
CA GLU A 95 -13.43 0.71 -18.62
C GLU A 95 -12.85 0.37 -17.23
N THR A 96 -13.55 -0.46 -16.45
CA THR A 96 -13.11 -0.89 -15.13
C THR A 96 -12.43 -2.25 -15.20
N THR A 97 -11.15 -2.27 -14.98
CA THR A 97 -10.37 -3.50 -14.80
C THR A 97 -10.93 -4.25 -13.59
N LEU A 98 -11.43 -5.45 -13.80
CA LEU A 98 -11.79 -6.33 -12.68
C LEU A 98 -10.50 -6.73 -11.97
N GLN A 99 -10.39 -6.37 -10.71
CA GLN A 99 -9.26 -6.72 -9.85
C GLN A 99 -9.78 -7.30 -8.55
N ILE A 100 -9.09 -8.33 -8.06
CA ILE A 100 -9.31 -8.80 -6.69
C ILE A 100 -8.63 -7.85 -5.71
N SER A 101 -9.26 -7.65 -4.55
CA SER A 101 -8.72 -6.95 -3.40
C SER A 101 -8.63 -7.88 -2.19
N CYS A 102 -8.08 -7.39 -1.08
CA CYS A 102 -8.09 -8.15 0.17
C CYS A 102 -9.52 -8.52 0.58
N TRP A 103 -10.49 -7.63 0.35
CA TRP A 103 -11.92 -7.88 0.60
C TRP A 103 -12.46 -9.11 -0.14
N THR A 104 -11.96 -9.41 -1.33
CA THR A 104 -12.46 -10.53 -2.16
C THR A 104 -12.41 -11.85 -1.40
N CYS A 105 -11.38 -12.08 -0.60
CA CYS A 105 -11.20 -13.28 0.21
C CYS A 105 -11.56 -13.06 1.68
N HIS A 106 -11.20 -11.92 2.26
CA HIS A 106 -11.29 -11.67 3.70
C HIS A 106 -12.65 -11.17 4.17
N ARG A 107 -13.35 -10.37 3.36
CA ARG A 107 -14.72 -9.88 3.65
C ARG A 107 -14.93 -9.28 5.05
N GLY A 108 -13.93 -8.54 5.53
CA GLY A 108 -13.96 -7.89 6.84
C GLY A 108 -13.50 -8.78 8.00
N SER A 109 -12.80 -9.89 7.71
CA SER A 109 -12.19 -10.77 8.72
C SER A 109 -10.71 -10.95 8.42
N ASP A 110 -9.87 -11.00 9.45
CA ASP A 110 -8.44 -11.29 9.35
C ASP A 110 -8.17 -12.71 8.85
N GLU A 111 -9.10 -13.63 9.08
CA GLU A 111 -9.09 -14.98 8.51
C GLU A 111 -10.15 -15.12 7.43
N PRO A 112 -9.78 -15.48 6.18
CA PRO A 112 -10.75 -15.76 5.14
C PRO A 112 -11.51 -17.06 5.44
N GLN A 113 -12.80 -17.08 5.10
CA GLN A 113 -13.63 -18.26 5.28
C GLN A 113 -13.32 -19.29 4.19
N LEU A 114 -12.62 -20.37 4.55
CA LEU A 114 -12.15 -21.40 3.63
C LEU A 114 -13.20 -22.45 3.29
N ILE A 115 -14.22 -22.58 4.12
CA ILE A 115 -15.29 -23.60 3.97
C ILE A 115 -16.63 -22.89 3.88
N ARG A 116 -17.47 -23.33 2.96
CA ARG A 116 -18.85 -22.82 2.85
C ARG A 116 -19.61 -23.09 4.15
N PRO A 117 -20.28 -22.09 4.76
CA PRO A 117 -21.16 -22.33 5.88
C PRO A 117 -22.26 -23.34 5.50
N LYS A 118 -22.63 -24.20 6.43
CA LYS A 118 -23.80 -25.06 6.22
C LYS A 118 -25.03 -24.18 6.10
N GLU A 119 -25.84 -24.41 5.09
CA GLU A 119 -27.14 -23.76 4.95
C GLU A 119 -28.00 -24.14 6.16
N LYS A 120 -28.68 -23.14 6.73
CA LYS A 120 -29.62 -23.35 7.86
C LYS A 120 -30.94 -23.85 7.33
#